data_2e8b0319ebe7a70c0cc2121cba4f2b60
#
_entry.id   2e8b0319ebe7a70c0cc2121cba4f2b60
#
_cell.length_a   1.000
_cell.length_b   1.000
_cell.length_c   1.000
_cell.angle_alpha   90.00
_cell.angle_beta   90.00
_cell.angle_gamma   90.00
#
_symmetry.space_group_name_H-M   'P 1'
#
loop_
_entity.id
_entity.type
_entity.pdbx_description
1 polymer ?
#
loop_
_entity_poly.entity_id
_entity_poly.type
_entity_poly.pdbx_seq_one_letter_code
_entity_poly.pdbx_strand_id
1 'polypeptide(L)'
;MIKPMFPISTVGAMAITFTAVAALLLMLLSGCTMLLLEDDLAGLTIAHTSDLLLITDEGLYDSITPDIDRYVQELQSQNCSVNLTLWQGGTAVDLKSLIRAHYEADAIGGVFLVGTLPCAWYEHEGFFGYEAFPTDVYFMDLNADWQDTDHDGVFDYHSALDLDVFISRIDGTSDQIHWYFEKIHAYRTGELVGDENAFIFKDNDWIDFEKGSTFGLENLFSNVSITDTIEKTIKQEYLQELSPAGPQYVYQWIHSYPSLLCIKEGDLYNYLYASEISNNNLGGLFFNLFNCSASRFTEENIAMTYLTGTDYGLATTGTTKPGGNYYPKAFHHLLSQGNTWGEAFRGWYNHYGVTDDRWFLGMVILGDPMLAIQPTVHKIMKTAPLTQIEPDQETIEALEQLLIEFQGSKLEL
;
A
#
# COMPACT_ATOMS: atom_id res chain seq x y z
N MET A 1 29.20 46.17 -29.98
CA MET A 1 29.02 44.94 -30.70
C MET A 1 28.14 44.05 -29.83
N ILE A 2 26.84 44.02 -30.11
CA ILE A 2 25.82 43.28 -29.37
C ILE A 2 25.62 41.95 -30.10
N LYS A 3 25.86 40.82 -29.41
CA LYS A 3 25.56 39.48 -29.94
C LYS A 3 24.07 39.18 -29.77
N PRO A 4 23.40 38.56 -30.76
CA PRO A 4 21.97 38.26 -30.67
C PRO A 4 21.72 37.03 -29.75
N MET A 5 20.69 37.17 -28.93
CA MET A 5 20.07 36.07 -28.18
C MET A 5 19.40 35.06 -29.17
N PHE A 6 19.68 33.79 -29.02
CA PHE A 6 18.98 32.75 -29.76
C PHE A 6 17.59 32.49 -29.12
N PRO A 7 16.55 32.27 -29.93
CA PRO A 7 15.23 31.93 -29.39
C PRO A 7 15.23 30.51 -28.86
N ILE A 8 14.65 30.34 -27.68
CA ILE A 8 14.33 29.01 -27.06
C ILE A 8 13.31 28.33 -28.00
N SER A 9 13.63 27.15 -28.46
CA SER A 9 12.81 26.40 -29.41
C SER A 9 11.55 25.88 -28.70
N THR A 10 10.39 26.18 -29.26
CA THR A 10 9.05 25.68 -28.89
C THR A 10 8.83 24.19 -29.16
N VAL A 11 9.89 23.40 -29.36
CA VAL A 11 9.79 21.96 -29.67
C VAL A 11 9.62 21.09 -28.42
N GLY A 12 10.05 21.58 -27.23
CA GLY A 12 9.96 20.83 -25.99
C GLY A 12 8.53 20.66 -25.43
N ALA A 13 7.67 21.68 -25.62
CA ALA A 13 6.31 21.66 -25.07
C ALA A 13 5.34 20.75 -25.87
N MET A 14 5.62 20.50 -27.14
CA MET A 14 4.78 19.62 -27.98
C MET A 14 5.07 18.14 -27.80
N ALA A 15 6.27 17.78 -27.35
CA ALA A 15 6.65 16.38 -27.11
C ALA A 15 6.00 15.83 -25.83
N ILE A 16 5.86 16.67 -24.80
CA ILE A 16 5.29 16.25 -23.50
C ILE A 16 3.77 16.02 -23.60
N THR A 17 3.05 16.76 -24.42
CA THR A 17 1.61 16.58 -24.61
C THR A 17 1.27 15.34 -25.46
N PHE A 18 2.12 14.95 -26.40
CA PHE A 18 1.92 13.73 -27.22
C PHE A 18 2.16 12.44 -26.43
N THR A 19 3.09 12.45 -25.47
CA THR A 19 3.38 11.27 -24.63
C THR A 19 2.28 11.02 -23.60
N ALA A 20 1.70 12.06 -23.00
CA ALA A 20 0.58 11.92 -22.06
C ALA A 20 -0.70 11.36 -22.74
N VAL A 21 -1.00 11.84 -23.97
CA VAL A 21 -2.15 11.36 -24.74
C VAL A 21 -1.95 9.92 -25.23
N ALA A 22 -0.71 9.53 -25.59
CA ALA A 22 -0.41 8.16 -25.99
C ALA A 22 -0.49 7.17 -24.82
N ALA A 23 -0.07 7.58 -23.63
CA ALA A 23 -0.22 6.79 -22.39
C ALA A 23 -1.71 6.59 -22.03
N LEU A 24 -2.52 7.63 -22.15
CA LEU A 24 -3.97 7.56 -21.90
C LEU A 24 -4.67 6.64 -22.91
N LEU A 25 -4.27 6.65 -24.20
CA LEU A 25 -4.82 5.76 -25.23
C LEU A 25 -4.39 4.30 -25.02
N LEU A 26 -3.17 4.04 -24.56
CA LEU A 26 -2.68 2.71 -24.22
C LEU A 26 -3.37 2.16 -22.97
N MET A 27 -3.66 2.99 -21.96
CA MET A 27 -4.47 2.62 -20.81
C MET A 27 -5.90 2.24 -21.20
N LEU A 28 -6.53 2.96 -22.13
CA LEU A 28 -7.87 2.65 -22.62
C LEU A 28 -7.90 1.34 -23.46
N LEU A 29 -6.82 1.00 -24.14
CA LEU A 29 -6.74 -0.23 -24.94
C LEU A 29 -6.39 -1.46 -24.07
N SER A 30 -5.58 -1.30 -23.03
CA SER A 30 -5.31 -2.37 -22.03
C SER A 30 -6.48 -2.58 -21.10
N GLY A 31 -7.19 -1.52 -20.69
CA GLY A 31 -8.38 -1.59 -19.86
C GLY A 31 -9.51 -2.42 -20.46
N CYS A 32 -9.63 -2.45 -21.79
CA CYS A 32 -10.70 -3.21 -22.46
C CYS A 32 -10.51 -4.74 -22.39
N THR A 33 -9.26 -5.22 -22.24
CA THR A 33 -8.97 -6.65 -22.10
C THR A 33 -9.01 -7.12 -20.65
N MET A 34 -8.79 -6.23 -19.68
CA MET A 34 -8.78 -6.54 -18.24
C MET A 34 -10.13 -6.39 -17.55
N LEU A 35 -11.08 -5.60 -18.08
CA LEU A 35 -12.46 -5.53 -17.60
C LEU A 35 -13.19 -6.89 -17.55
N LEU A 36 -12.64 -7.91 -18.22
CA LEU A 36 -13.18 -9.28 -18.19
C LEU A 36 -12.59 -10.14 -17.03
N LEU A 37 -11.58 -9.65 -16.30
CA LEU A 37 -10.95 -10.40 -15.19
C LEU A 37 -11.45 -9.98 -13.80
N GLU A 38 -12.19 -8.89 -13.69
CA GLU A 38 -12.64 -8.35 -12.39
C GLU A 38 -13.83 -9.10 -11.75
N ASP A 39 -14.51 -9.99 -12.46
CA ASP A 39 -15.78 -10.54 -12.01
C ASP A 39 -15.69 -11.75 -11.08
N ASP A 40 -14.50 -12.27 -10.75
CA ASP A 40 -14.38 -13.48 -9.90
C ASP A 40 -13.52 -13.30 -8.64
N LEU A 41 -13.69 -12.20 -7.91
CA LEU A 41 -13.04 -12.03 -6.59
C LEU A 41 -13.69 -12.87 -5.48
N ALA A 42 -14.90 -13.39 -5.68
CA ALA A 42 -15.64 -14.14 -4.66
C ALA A 42 -14.90 -15.41 -4.18
N GLY A 43 -14.03 -15.97 -5.00
CA GLY A 43 -13.17 -17.12 -4.66
C GLY A 43 -11.76 -16.74 -4.23
N LEU A 44 -11.37 -15.46 -4.31
CA LEU A 44 -10.03 -15.03 -3.95
C LEU A 44 -9.88 -14.99 -2.42
N THR A 45 -9.16 -15.96 -1.89
CA THR A 45 -8.81 -16.08 -0.48
C THR A 45 -7.36 -16.49 -0.36
N ILE A 46 -6.70 -16.05 0.70
CA ILE A 46 -5.32 -16.44 1.01
C ILE A 46 -5.23 -16.92 2.45
N ALA A 47 -4.25 -17.79 2.73
CA ALA A 47 -3.97 -18.22 4.09
C ALA A 47 -3.29 -17.10 4.89
N HIS A 48 -3.70 -16.94 6.14
CA HIS A 48 -3.02 -16.04 7.06
C HIS A 48 -1.60 -16.51 7.37
N THR A 49 -0.70 -15.55 7.49
CA THR A 49 0.70 -15.77 7.86
C THR A 49 0.82 -15.95 9.36
N SER A 50 1.41 -17.08 9.78
CA SER A 50 1.71 -17.36 11.18
C SER A 50 3.14 -17.05 11.59
N ASP A 51 4.03 -16.81 10.61
CA ASP A 51 5.48 -16.67 10.83
C ASP A 51 6.05 -15.52 10.01
N LEU A 52 6.70 -14.59 10.69
CA LEU A 52 7.36 -13.41 10.12
C LEU A 52 8.88 -13.48 10.33
N LEU A 53 9.64 -13.20 9.29
CA LEU A 53 11.07 -12.89 9.41
C LEU A 53 11.26 -11.39 9.57
N LEU A 54 11.80 -10.96 10.70
CA LEU A 54 12.17 -9.58 10.98
C LEU A 54 13.68 -9.44 10.80
N ILE A 55 14.12 -8.69 9.79
CA ILE A 55 15.54 -8.44 9.52
C ILE A 55 15.84 -6.98 9.85
N THR A 56 16.71 -6.76 10.82
CA THR A 56 17.11 -5.42 11.26
C THR A 56 18.58 -5.16 10.95
N ASP A 57 18.87 -3.97 10.41
CA ASP A 57 20.28 -3.51 10.27
C ASP A 57 20.96 -3.53 11.64
N GLU A 58 22.13 -4.23 11.74
CA GLU A 58 22.86 -4.40 13.01
C GLU A 58 23.28 -3.05 13.61
N GLY A 59 23.67 -2.10 12.75
CA GLY A 59 24.09 -0.77 13.19
C GLY A 59 22.96 0.08 13.80
N LEU A 60 21.71 -0.23 13.45
CA LEU A 60 20.53 0.44 13.98
C LEU A 60 19.98 -0.27 15.24
N TYR A 61 20.16 -1.59 15.33
CA TYR A 61 19.47 -2.46 16.29
C TYR A 61 19.63 -2.02 17.75
N ASP A 62 20.87 -1.70 18.19
CA ASP A 62 21.14 -1.31 19.58
C ASP A 62 20.30 -0.10 20.04
N SER A 63 20.01 0.83 19.12
CA SER A 63 19.27 2.05 19.41
C SER A 63 17.74 1.86 19.46
N ILE A 64 17.22 0.79 18.83
CA ILE A 64 15.78 0.50 18.73
C ILE A 64 15.39 -0.85 19.37
N THR A 65 16.29 -1.50 20.10
CA THR A 65 16.02 -2.81 20.72
C THR A 65 14.72 -2.86 21.50
N PRO A 66 14.38 -1.86 22.37
CA PRO A 66 13.12 -1.89 23.11
C PRO A 66 11.89 -1.87 22.19
N ASP A 67 11.98 -1.19 21.05
CA ASP A 67 10.88 -1.11 20.06
C ASP A 67 10.70 -2.43 19.35
N ILE A 68 11.80 -3.05 18.94
CA ILE A 68 11.81 -4.39 18.31
C ILE A 68 11.27 -5.44 19.28
N ASP A 69 11.71 -5.43 20.54
CA ASP A 69 11.25 -6.39 21.55
C ASP A 69 9.75 -6.26 21.80
N ARG A 70 9.23 -5.03 21.87
CA ARG A 70 7.80 -4.76 22.00
C ARG A 70 7.03 -5.26 20.79
N TYR A 71 7.48 -4.92 19.58
CA TYR A 71 6.86 -5.35 18.33
C TYR A 71 6.77 -6.88 18.24
N VAL A 72 7.85 -7.58 18.56
CA VAL A 72 7.88 -9.05 18.60
C VAL A 72 6.85 -9.60 19.60
N GLN A 73 6.78 -9.04 20.80
CA GLN A 73 5.81 -9.46 21.83
C GLN A 73 4.36 -9.22 21.38
N GLU A 74 4.10 -8.11 20.72
CA GLU A 74 2.76 -7.80 20.18
C GLU A 74 2.33 -8.82 19.11
N LEU A 75 3.19 -9.14 18.16
CA LEU A 75 2.90 -10.14 17.14
C LEU A 75 2.73 -11.54 17.73
N GLN A 76 3.56 -11.91 18.69
CA GLN A 76 3.42 -13.19 19.41
C GLN A 76 2.09 -13.27 20.16
N SER A 77 1.61 -12.16 20.73
CA SER A 77 0.28 -12.10 21.38
C SER A 77 -0.88 -12.31 20.39
N GLN A 78 -0.63 -12.08 19.10
CA GLN A 78 -1.55 -12.31 17.98
C GLN A 78 -1.36 -13.70 17.31
N ASN A 79 -0.59 -14.60 17.94
CA ASN A 79 -0.23 -15.93 17.45
C ASN A 79 0.62 -15.90 16.16
N CYS A 80 1.41 -14.85 15.95
CA CYS A 80 2.42 -14.81 14.90
C CYS A 80 3.81 -15.05 15.51
N SER A 81 4.54 -16.04 15.02
CA SER A 81 5.94 -16.28 15.39
C SER A 81 6.82 -15.25 14.68
N VAL A 82 7.84 -14.74 15.35
CA VAL A 82 8.78 -13.80 14.76
C VAL A 82 10.20 -14.33 14.87
N ASN A 83 10.85 -14.52 13.73
CA ASN A 83 12.25 -14.85 13.62
C ASN A 83 13.05 -13.56 13.42
N LEU A 84 13.76 -13.11 14.46
CA LEU A 84 14.61 -11.90 14.39
C LEU A 84 16.02 -12.27 13.90
N THR A 85 16.48 -11.58 12.88
CA THR A 85 17.84 -11.69 12.34
C THR A 85 18.48 -10.32 12.18
N LEU A 86 19.75 -10.19 12.62
CA LEU A 86 20.53 -8.97 12.44
C LEU A 86 21.31 -9.05 11.14
N TRP A 87 21.16 -8.02 10.30
CA TRP A 87 21.86 -7.91 9.03
C TRP A 87 23.23 -7.25 9.22
N GLN A 88 24.30 -8.01 8.95
CA GLN A 88 25.68 -7.58 9.14
C GLN A 88 26.36 -7.11 7.84
N GLY A 89 25.59 -6.88 6.80
CA GLY A 89 26.08 -6.50 5.48
C GLY A 89 26.08 -7.64 4.48
N GLY A 90 26.17 -7.28 3.21
CA GLY A 90 26.11 -8.19 2.07
C GLY A 90 25.36 -7.57 0.89
N THR A 91 25.15 -8.36 -0.14
CA THR A 91 24.47 -7.99 -1.38
C THR A 91 22.99 -8.34 -1.35
N ALA A 92 22.23 -7.93 -2.38
CA ALA A 92 20.86 -8.37 -2.58
C ALA A 92 20.76 -9.91 -2.73
N VAL A 93 21.76 -10.53 -3.34
CA VAL A 93 21.82 -12.00 -3.50
C VAL A 93 21.98 -12.69 -2.14
N ASP A 94 22.80 -12.13 -1.25
CA ASP A 94 22.99 -12.66 0.10
C ASP A 94 21.71 -12.53 0.92
N LEU A 95 21.02 -11.38 0.82
CA LEU A 95 19.75 -11.15 1.50
C LEU A 95 18.65 -12.11 0.99
N LYS A 96 18.52 -12.30 -0.33
CA LYS A 96 17.59 -13.29 -0.90
C LYS A 96 17.89 -14.71 -0.41
N SER A 97 19.17 -15.06 -0.33
CA SER A 97 19.61 -16.37 0.15
C SER A 97 19.25 -16.60 1.61
N LEU A 98 19.40 -15.58 2.47
CA LEU A 98 18.97 -15.60 3.86
C LEU A 98 17.44 -15.79 3.97
N ILE A 99 16.66 -15.00 3.24
CA ILE A 99 15.19 -15.09 3.22
C ILE A 99 14.74 -16.49 2.78
N ARG A 100 15.34 -17.03 1.71
CA ARG A 100 15.04 -18.38 1.23
C ARG A 100 15.35 -19.43 2.29
N ALA A 101 16.48 -19.34 3.00
CA ALA A 101 16.83 -20.31 4.05
C ALA A 101 15.79 -20.33 5.17
N HIS A 102 15.26 -19.17 5.60
CA HIS A 102 14.18 -19.09 6.57
C HIS A 102 12.83 -19.59 6.00
N TYR A 103 12.55 -19.31 4.74
CA TYR A 103 11.34 -19.83 4.09
C TYR A 103 11.34 -21.37 4.06
N GLU A 104 12.47 -21.99 3.71
CA GLU A 104 12.63 -23.45 3.65
C GLU A 104 12.64 -24.11 5.04
N ALA A 105 13.18 -23.43 6.07
CA ALA A 105 13.29 -23.98 7.42
C ALA A 105 12.04 -23.75 8.26
N ASP A 106 11.44 -22.57 8.18
CA ASP A 106 10.47 -22.03 9.13
C ASP A 106 9.10 -21.75 8.47
N ALA A 107 8.99 -21.93 7.14
CA ALA A 107 7.79 -21.64 6.36
C ALA A 107 7.24 -20.20 6.58
N ILE A 108 8.14 -19.21 6.67
CA ILE A 108 7.75 -17.81 6.84
C ILE A 108 6.80 -17.36 5.72
N GLY A 109 5.79 -16.57 6.05
CA GLY A 109 4.86 -16.01 5.04
C GLY A 109 5.23 -14.61 4.58
N GLY A 110 6.16 -13.95 5.29
CA GLY A 110 6.61 -12.61 4.95
C GLY A 110 7.84 -12.14 5.68
N VAL A 111 8.37 -10.99 5.25
CA VAL A 111 9.57 -10.38 5.79
C VAL A 111 9.35 -8.90 6.04
N PHE A 112 9.81 -8.41 7.18
CA PHE A 112 9.88 -6.99 7.46
C PHE A 112 11.35 -6.56 7.61
N LEU A 113 11.78 -5.65 6.74
CA LEU A 113 13.14 -5.12 6.67
C LEU A 113 13.18 -3.77 7.40
N VAL A 114 14.01 -3.65 8.45
CA VAL A 114 14.13 -2.46 9.29
C VAL A 114 15.53 -1.87 9.21
N GLY A 115 15.63 -0.64 8.73
CA GLY A 115 16.89 0.06 8.47
C GLY A 115 17.38 -0.09 7.03
N THR A 116 18.61 0.33 6.79
CA THR A 116 19.20 0.35 5.44
C THR A 116 19.69 -1.04 5.02
N LEU A 117 18.85 -1.76 4.27
CA LEU A 117 19.17 -3.09 3.74
C LEU A 117 19.33 -3.06 2.21
N PRO A 118 20.05 -4.04 1.62
CA PRO A 118 20.22 -4.12 0.17
C PRO A 118 18.91 -4.15 -0.60
N CYS A 119 18.94 -3.64 -1.83
CA CYS A 119 17.85 -3.77 -2.80
C CYS A 119 18.38 -4.37 -4.12
N ALA A 120 17.53 -5.03 -4.85
CA ALA A 120 17.78 -5.41 -6.23
C ALA A 120 17.36 -4.27 -7.16
N TRP A 121 18.06 -4.11 -8.26
CA TRP A 121 17.71 -3.19 -9.33
C TRP A 121 17.28 -3.98 -10.55
N TYR A 122 16.26 -3.46 -11.24
CA TYR A 122 15.76 -4.00 -12.50
C TYR A 122 15.65 -2.90 -13.54
N GLU A 123 15.92 -3.27 -14.80
CA GLU A 123 15.80 -2.34 -15.91
C GLU A 123 15.05 -2.97 -17.09
N HIS A 124 14.35 -2.13 -17.82
CA HIS A 124 13.65 -2.53 -19.03
C HIS A 124 13.22 -1.32 -19.88
N GLU A 125 12.71 -1.59 -21.08
CA GLU A 125 11.94 -0.62 -21.85
C GLU A 125 10.51 -0.57 -21.30
N GLY A 126 10.23 0.47 -20.51
CA GLY A 126 8.92 0.76 -19.95
C GLY A 126 8.01 1.52 -20.92
N PHE A 127 6.91 2.09 -20.43
CA PHE A 127 5.99 2.88 -21.24
C PHE A 127 6.55 4.22 -21.72
N PHE A 128 7.53 4.77 -20.99
CA PHE A 128 8.12 6.08 -21.26
C PHE A 128 9.56 5.99 -21.77
N GLY A 129 10.01 4.83 -22.19
CA GLY A 129 11.37 4.51 -22.62
C GLY A 129 12.10 3.68 -21.58
N TYR A 130 13.44 3.64 -21.68
CA TYR A 130 14.28 2.92 -20.73
C TYR A 130 14.11 3.46 -19.30
N GLU A 131 13.96 2.55 -18.36
CA GLU A 131 13.90 2.84 -16.92
C GLU A 131 14.64 1.79 -16.11
N ALA A 132 15.36 2.24 -15.06
CA ALA A 132 15.98 1.39 -14.05
C ALA A 132 15.45 1.80 -12.67
N PHE A 133 15.08 0.81 -11.84
CA PHE A 133 14.40 1.04 -10.57
C PHE A 133 14.70 -0.07 -9.56
N PRO A 134 14.67 0.25 -8.25
CA PRO A 134 14.76 -0.78 -7.21
C PRO A 134 13.45 -1.57 -7.15
N THR A 135 13.55 -2.90 -6.94
CA THR A 135 12.38 -3.77 -6.80
C THR A 135 12.56 -4.78 -5.68
N ASP A 136 11.55 -4.89 -4.81
CA ASP A 136 11.49 -5.93 -3.78
C ASP A 136 10.81 -7.22 -4.28
N VAL A 137 10.20 -7.22 -5.46
CA VAL A 137 9.66 -8.43 -6.10
C VAL A 137 10.75 -9.50 -6.27
N TYR A 138 11.99 -9.07 -6.46
CA TYR A 138 13.17 -9.96 -6.44
C TYR A 138 13.26 -10.82 -5.18
N PHE A 139 12.92 -10.28 -4.02
CA PHE A 139 12.97 -10.99 -2.73
C PHE A 139 11.65 -11.72 -2.45
N MET A 140 10.54 -11.29 -3.06
CA MET A 140 9.21 -11.85 -2.82
C MET A 140 9.01 -13.19 -3.54
N ASP A 141 9.54 -13.31 -4.76
CA ASP A 141 9.59 -14.57 -5.50
C ASP A 141 10.96 -15.23 -5.27
N LEU A 142 10.94 -16.31 -4.51
CA LEU A 142 12.17 -17.00 -4.12
C LEU A 142 12.66 -18.00 -5.18
N ASN A 143 11.82 -18.32 -6.17
CA ASN A 143 12.06 -19.38 -7.13
C ASN A 143 12.33 -18.87 -8.56
N ALA A 144 11.93 -17.65 -8.89
CA ALA A 144 12.16 -17.08 -10.20
C ALA A 144 13.66 -16.96 -10.53
N ASP A 145 13.97 -17.21 -11.80
CA ASP A 145 15.30 -16.98 -12.36
C ASP A 145 15.43 -15.51 -12.77
N TRP A 146 16.37 -14.81 -12.13
CA TRP A 146 16.71 -13.42 -12.40
C TRP A 146 18.09 -13.34 -13.00
N GLN A 147 18.23 -12.64 -14.10
CA GLN A 147 19.49 -12.54 -14.84
C GLN A 147 19.82 -11.07 -15.15
N ASP A 148 21.09 -10.76 -15.07
CA ASP A 148 21.76 -9.57 -15.58
C ASP A 148 22.49 -10.01 -16.84
N THR A 149 21.83 -9.81 -18.01
CA THR A 149 22.30 -10.42 -19.28
C THR A 149 23.43 -9.63 -19.93
N ASP A 150 23.55 -8.34 -19.61
CA ASP A 150 24.59 -7.47 -20.14
C ASP A 150 25.74 -7.21 -19.14
N HIS A 151 25.60 -7.70 -17.88
CA HIS A 151 26.61 -7.70 -16.81
C HIS A 151 26.97 -6.30 -16.29
N ASP A 152 25.98 -5.42 -16.20
CA ASP A 152 26.16 -4.08 -15.65
C ASP A 152 25.83 -3.96 -14.16
N GLY A 153 25.28 -5.01 -13.56
CA GLY A 153 24.91 -5.10 -12.13
C GLY A 153 23.43 -4.87 -11.86
N VAL A 154 22.63 -4.70 -12.92
CA VAL A 154 21.16 -4.51 -12.87
C VAL A 154 20.50 -5.71 -13.55
N PHE A 155 19.44 -6.25 -12.98
CA PHE A 155 18.71 -7.34 -13.62
C PHE A 155 17.87 -6.80 -14.79
N ASP A 156 17.87 -7.52 -15.92
CA ASP A 156 17.12 -7.19 -17.14
C ASP A 156 16.22 -8.33 -17.63
N TYR A 157 16.26 -9.46 -16.94
CA TYR A 157 15.42 -10.62 -17.22
C TYR A 157 14.96 -11.30 -15.95
N HIS A 158 13.72 -11.79 -15.94
CA HIS A 158 13.20 -12.75 -14.96
C HIS A 158 12.26 -13.76 -15.62
N SER A 159 12.16 -14.96 -15.04
CA SER A 159 11.15 -15.94 -15.42
C SER A 159 9.76 -15.53 -14.90
N ALA A 160 8.73 -16.33 -15.20
CA ALA A 160 7.39 -16.09 -14.66
C ALA A 160 7.43 -15.97 -13.10
N LEU A 161 6.72 -15.00 -12.58
CA LEU A 161 6.69 -14.66 -11.15
C LEU A 161 5.51 -15.33 -10.45
N ASP A 162 5.76 -15.78 -9.21
CA ASP A 162 4.75 -16.21 -8.24
C ASP A 162 5.31 -15.93 -6.84
N LEU A 163 4.75 -14.94 -6.14
CA LEU A 163 5.32 -14.46 -4.88
C LEU A 163 5.11 -15.48 -3.75
N ASP A 164 6.19 -16.02 -3.24
CA ASP A 164 6.20 -16.95 -2.10
C ASP A 164 5.92 -16.21 -0.77
N VAL A 165 6.53 -15.02 -0.61
CA VAL A 165 6.43 -14.19 0.59
C VAL A 165 6.12 -12.74 0.23
N PHE A 166 5.59 -11.96 1.19
CA PHE A 166 5.60 -10.51 1.05
C PHE A 166 6.88 -9.92 1.65
N ILE A 167 7.35 -8.81 1.11
CA ILE A 167 8.47 -8.02 1.65
C ILE A 167 7.98 -6.61 1.91
N SER A 168 8.28 -6.06 3.08
CA SER A 168 8.07 -4.65 3.39
C SER A 168 9.31 -4.03 4.00
N ARG A 169 9.43 -2.69 3.90
CA ARG A 169 10.57 -1.92 4.41
C ARG A 169 10.13 -0.76 5.26
N ILE A 170 10.99 -0.43 6.23
CA ILE A 170 11.01 0.87 6.90
C ILE A 170 12.47 1.29 7.06
N ASP A 171 12.81 2.51 6.64
CA ASP A 171 14.15 3.09 6.76
C ASP A 171 14.08 4.53 7.26
N GLY A 172 15.10 4.95 7.96
CA GLY A 172 15.21 6.28 8.56
C GLY A 172 16.28 6.34 9.65
N THR A 173 16.37 7.49 10.30
CA THR A 173 17.18 7.63 11.51
C THR A 173 16.61 6.81 12.66
N SER A 174 17.42 6.51 13.68
CA SER A 174 16.96 5.78 14.87
C SER A 174 15.75 6.45 15.53
N ASP A 175 15.72 7.79 15.59
CA ASP A 175 14.58 8.54 16.16
C ASP A 175 13.33 8.37 15.30
N GLN A 176 13.45 8.42 13.97
CA GLN A 176 12.32 8.22 13.05
C GLN A 176 11.76 6.80 13.17
N ILE A 177 12.63 5.80 13.25
CA ILE A 177 12.22 4.40 13.42
C ILE A 177 11.58 4.17 14.78
N HIS A 178 12.15 4.74 15.87
CA HIS A 178 11.52 4.71 17.19
C HIS A 178 10.10 5.28 17.15
N TRP A 179 9.92 6.50 16.63
CA TRP A 179 8.59 7.13 16.51
C TRP A 179 7.63 6.35 15.61
N TYR A 180 8.14 5.71 14.59
CA TYR A 180 7.34 4.83 13.76
C TYR A 180 6.83 3.63 14.56
N PHE A 181 7.66 2.95 15.36
CA PHE A 181 7.25 1.85 16.21
C PHE A 181 6.28 2.29 17.31
N GLU A 182 6.41 3.48 17.86
CA GLU A 182 5.41 4.06 18.79
C GLU A 182 4.03 4.19 18.11
N LYS A 183 3.97 4.64 16.86
CA LYS A 183 2.71 4.77 16.13
C LYS A 183 2.04 3.41 15.89
N ILE A 184 2.78 2.41 15.43
CA ILE A 184 2.20 1.08 15.18
C ILE A 184 1.77 0.41 16.50
N HIS A 185 2.48 0.66 17.60
CA HIS A 185 2.04 0.27 18.94
C HIS A 185 0.72 0.94 19.31
N ALA A 186 0.64 2.27 19.18
CA ALA A 186 -0.56 3.04 19.47
C ALA A 186 -1.77 2.59 18.62
N TYR A 187 -1.55 2.21 17.36
CA TYR A 187 -2.60 1.65 16.51
C TYR A 187 -3.07 0.28 17.01
N ARG A 188 -2.16 -0.64 17.38
CA ARG A 188 -2.51 -1.97 17.90
C ARG A 188 -3.23 -1.90 19.24
N THR A 189 -2.90 -0.91 20.07
CA THR A 189 -3.57 -0.69 21.38
C THR A 189 -4.86 0.12 21.26
N GLY A 190 -5.17 0.65 20.07
CA GLY A 190 -6.34 1.49 19.82
C GLY A 190 -6.21 2.92 20.37
N GLU A 191 -4.99 3.38 20.65
CA GLU A 191 -4.70 4.76 21.02
C GLU A 191 -4.60 5.67 19.80
N LEU A 192 -4.01 5.18 18.72
CA LEU A 192 -4.03 5.84 17.41
C LEU A 192 -5.19 5.30 16.59
N VAL A 193 -6.13 6.15 16.26
CA VAL A 193 -7.28 5.84 15.41
C VAL A 193 -7.39 6.91 14.32
N GLY A 194 -7.68 6.50 13.09
CA GLY A 194 -8.10 7.42 12.02
C GLY A 194 -9.62 7.60 12.04
N ASP A 195 -10.11 8.55 11.27
CA ASP A 195 -11.53 8.65 10.99
C ASP A 195 -12.01 7.37 10.29
N GLU A 196 -13.21 6.89 10.66
CA GLU A 196 -13.79 5.64 10.12
C GLU A 196 -14.22 5.77 8.66
N ASN A 197 -13.33 6.28 7.82
CA ASN A 197 -13.59 6.50 6.41
C ASN A 197 -12.39 6.16 5.52
N ALA A 198 -12.67 5.96 4.24
CA ALA A 198 -11.69 5.99 3.19
C ALA A 198 -11.85 7.27 2.37
N PHE A 199 -10.73 7.80 1.93
CA PHE A 199 -10.66 8.97 1.06
C PHE A 199 -10.00 8.61 -0.27
N ILE A 200 -10.69 8.87 -1.36
CA ILE A 200 -10.19 8.71 -2.73
C ILE A 200 -10.00 10.09 -3.32
N PHE A 201 -8.77 10.43 -3.67
CA PHE A 201 -8.42 11.67 -4.34
C PHE A 201 -7.91 11.39 -5.75
N LYS A 202 -8.56 11.97 -6.76
CA LYS A 202 -8.10 11.90 -8.15
C LYS A 202 -7.89 13.33 -8.64
N ASP A 203 -6.68 13.66 -9.09
CA ASP A 203 -6.45 14.98 -9.69
C ASP A 203 -7.12 15.10 -11.07
N ASN A 204 -7.07 16.28 -11.69
CA ASN A 204 -7.84 16.55 -12.89
C ASN A 204 -7.49 15.69 -14.11
N ASP A 205 -6.31 15.06 -14.12
CA ASP A 205 -5.95 14.13 -15.20
C ASP A 205 -6.64 12.76 -15.04
N TRP A 206 -7.16 12.44 -13.83
CA TRP A 206 -7.71 11.13 -13.49
C TRP A 206 -9.21 11.13 -13.14
N ILE A 207 -9.88 12.31 -13.10
CA ILE A 207 -11.27 12.43 -12.61
C ILE A 207 -12.28 11.60 -13.40
N ASP A 208 -12.02 11.33 -14.67
CA ASP A 208 -12.92 10.55 -15.53
C ASP A 208 -12.62 9.04 -15.51
N PHE A 209 -11.48 8.62 -14.93
CA PHE A 209 -11.14 7.21 -14.82
C PHE A 209 -12.00 6.54 -13.73
N GLU A 210 -12.82 5.57 -14.10
CA GLU A 210 -13.80 4.93 -13.20
C GLU A 210 -14.50 5.94 -12.26
N LYS A 211 -15.11 6.97 -12.85
CA LYS A 211 -15.75 8.06 -12.11
C LYS A 211 -16.80 7.52 -11.14
N GLY A 212 -16.72 7.97 -9.89
CA GLY A 212 -17.59 7.53 -8.81
C GLY A 212 -17.33 6.12 -8.28
N SER A 213 -16.32 5.40 -8.80
CA SER A 213 -15.94 4.09 -8.27
C SER A 213 -15.31 4.22 -6.89
N THR A 214 -15.74 3.39 -5.96
CA THR A 214 -15.14 3.22 -4.63
C THR A 214 -14.02 2.19 -4.62
N PHE A 215 -13.77 1.52 -5.76
CA PHE A 215 -12.76 0.49 -5.93
C PHE A 215 -12.86 -0.66 -4.90
N GLY A 216 -14.06 -0.95 -4.39
CA GLY A 216 -14.30 -1.99 -3.40
C GLY A 216 -14.06 -1.57 -1.95
N LEU A 217 -13.70 -0.29 -1.69
CA LEU A 217 -13.48 0.23 -0.33
C LEU A 217 -14.78 0.26 0.50
N GLU A 218 -15.95 0.26 -0.13
CA GLU A 218 -17.25 0.12 0.55
C GLU A 218 -17.41 -1.20 1.32
N ASN A 219 -16.57 -2.20 1.03
CA ASN A 219 -16.54 -3.46 1.79
C ASN A 219 -15.72 -3.35 3.09
N LEU A 220 -14.90 -2.29 3.22
CA LEU A 220 -14.05 -2.02 4.38
C LEU A 220 -14.60 -0.89 5.25
N PHE A 221 -15.16 0.13 4.60
CA PHE A 221 -15.56 1.39 5.24
C PHE A 221 -17.02 1.71 4.94
N SER A 222 -17.76 2.09 5.97
CA SER A 222 -19.15 2.55 5.81
C SER A 222 -19.25 3.92 5.13
N ASN A 223 -18.16 4.68 5.12
CA ASN A 223 -18.06 5.98 4.46
C ASN A 223 -16.80 6.01 3.55
N VAL A 224 -17.02 6.23 2.26
CA VAL A 224 -15.97 6.42 1.26
C VAL A 224 -16.19 7.77 0.59
N SER A 225 -15.33 8.74 0.90
CA SER A 225 -15.36 10.06 0.25
C SER A 225 -14.53 10.04 -1.02
N ILE A 226 -15.05 10.63 -2.08
CA ILE A 226 -14.37 10.71 -3.38
C ILE A 226 -14.26 12.18 -3.79
N THR A 227 -13.04 12.63 -4.06
CA THR A 227 -12.75 13.93 -4.64
C THR A 227 -12.27 13.72 -6.07
N ASP A 228 -13.19 13.86 -7.03
CA ASP A 228 -13.00 13.62 -8.45
C ASP A 228 -13.75 14.66 -9.33
N THR A 229 -13.90 15.90 -8.83
CA THR A 229 -14.49 17.02 -9.60
C THR A 229 -13.45 18.14 -9.71
N ILE A 230 -13.44 18.83 -10.85
CA ILE A 230 -12.43 19.87 -11.16
C ILE A 230 -12.29 20.92 -10.05
N GLU A 231 -13.39 21.29 -9.40
CA GLU A 231 -13.40 22.33 -8.36
C GLU A 231 -12.80 21.84 -7.03
N LYS A 232 -12.80 20.52 -6.79
CA LYS A 232 -12.34 19.91 -5.54
C LYS A 232 -11.00 19.21 -5.63
N THR A 233 -10.55 18.87 -6.84
CA THR A 233 -9.25 18.22 -7.05
C THR A 233 -8.11 19.24 -7.02
N ILE A 234 -7.98 19.91 -5.87
CA ILE A 234 -6.97 20.96 -5.64
C ILE A 234 -6.14 20.62 -4.40
N LYS A 235 -4.90 21.10 -4.35
CA LYS A 235 -3.97 20.90 -3.23
C LYS A 235 -4.59 21.30 -1.88
N GLN A 236 -5.35 22.39 -1.85
CA GLN A 236 -5.96 22.86 -0.62
C GLN A 236 -6.98 21.86 -0.05
N GLU A 237 -7.84 21.27 -0.87
CA GLU A 237 -8.78 20.24 -0.45
C GLU A 237 -8.03 18.98 0.02
N TYR A 238 -7.00 18.55 -0.72
CA TYR A 238 -6.17 17.43 -0.32
C TYR A 238 -5.55 17.62 1.07
N LEU A 239 -4.96 18.80 1.34
CA LEU A 239 -4.39 19.13 2.63
C LEU A 239 -5.46 19.21 3.73
N GLN A 240 -6.65 19.70 3.42
CA GLN A 240 -7.75 19.82 4.37
C GLN A 240 -8.30 18.45 4.79
N GLU A 241 -8.50 17.54 3.83
CA GLU A 241 -8.99 16.18 4.10
C GLU A 241 -8.00 15.34 4.92
N LEU A 242 -6.70 15.61 4.76
CA LEU A 242 -5.66 14.92 5.54
C LEU A 242 -5.26 15.63 6.84
N SER A 243 -6.00 16.64 7.31
CA SER A 243 -5.65 17.44 8.47
C SER A 243 -6.76 17.47 9.53
N PRO A 244 -6.42 17.36 10.85
CA PRO A 244 -5.39 16.50 11.46
C PRO A 244 -5.98 15.09 11.66
N ALA A 245 -5.29 14.09 11.99
CA ALA A 245 -5.71 12.68 12.07
C ALA A 245 -6.08 12.06 10.71
N GLY A 246 -6.91 12.67 9.89
CA GLY A 246 -7.27 12.23 8.56
C GLY A 246 -8.02 10.88 8.48
N PRO A 247 -8.32 10.42 7.27
CA PRO A 247 -9.02 9.15 7.03
C PRO A 247 -8.15 7.95 7.42
N GLN A 248 -8.78 6.83 7.75
CA GLN A 248 -8.06 5.59 8.02
C GLN A 248 -7.36 5.07 6.75
N TYR A 249 -7.96 5.28 5.59
CA TYR A 249 -7.42 4.83 4.30
C TYR A 249 -7.43 5.95 3.27
N VAL A 250 -6.32 6.13 2.55
CA VAL A 250 -6.16 7.09 1.46
C VAL A 250 -5.80 6.37 0.18
N TYR A 251 -6.59 6.56 -0.87
CA TYR A 251 -6.26 6.13 -2.22
C TYR A 251 -6.10 7.36 -3.10
N GLN A 252 -4.87 7.69 -3.49
CA GLN A 252 -4.57 8.90 -4.24
C GLN A 252 -4.09 8.60 -5.65
N TRP A 253 -4.60 9.40 -6.60
CA TRP A 253 -4.27 9.37 -8.02
C TRP A 253 -3.69 10.72 -8.41
N ILE A 254 -2.37 10.86 -8.33
CA ILE A 254 -1.69 12.12 -8.53
C ILE A 254 -0.38 11.85 -9.25
N HIS A 255 -0.05 12.64 -10.27
CA HIS A 255 1.29 12.59 -10.84
C HIS A 255 2.34 12.95 -9.80
N SER A 256 3.52 12.33 -9.88
CA SER A 256 4.56 12.56 -8.89
C SER A 256 5.97 12.30 -9.43
N TYR A 257 6.92 12.85 -8.69
CA TYR A 257 8.30 12.43 -8.59
C TYR A 257 8.52 11.84 -7.20
N PRO A 258 9.66 11.22 -6.90
CA PRO A 258 9.86 10.58 -5.59
C PRO A 258 9.49 11.47 -4.40
N SER A 259 9.92 12.74 -4.38
CA SER A 259 9.77 13.65 -3.24
C SER A 259 8.68 14.73 -3.41
N LEU A 260 7.85 14.67 -4.47
CA LEU A 260 6.78 15.65 -4.65
C LEU A 260 5.59 15.09 -5.43
N LEU A 261 4.38 15.53 -5.05
CA LEU A 261 3.14 15.32 -5.78
C LEU A 261 2.89 16.51 -6.72
N CYS A 262 2.46 16.20 -7.95
CA CYS A 262 2.13 17.19 -8.99
C CYS A 262 0.62 17.18 -9.17
N ILE A 263 -0.11 17.87 -8.28
CA ILE A 263 -1.57 17.91 -8.30
C ILE A 263 -2.04 18.77 -9.48
N LYS A 264 -2.77 18.16 -10.41
CA LYS A 264 -3.34 18.88 -11.55
C LYS A 264 -4.58 19.65 -11.10
N GLU A 265 -4.52 20.98 -11.22
CA GLU A 265 -5.60 21.91 -10.88
C GLU A 265 -6.02 22.68 -12.14
N GLY A 266 -7.08 22.22 -12.81
CA GLY A 266 -7.44 22.77 -14.12
C GLY A 266 -6.32 22.54 -15.14
N ASP A 267 -5.77 23.64 -15.70
CA ASP A 267 -4.68 23.59 -16.68
C ASP A 267 -3.28 23.67 -16.06
N LEU A 268 -3.16 23.84 -14.75
CA LEU A 268 -1.89 24.05 -14.05
C LEU A 268 -1.58 22.89 -13.10
N TYR A 269 -0.30 22.72 -12.77
CA TYR A 269 0.15 21.84 -11.68
C TYR A 269 0.47 22.66 -10.44
N ASN A 270 -0.07 22.24 -9.31
CA ASN A 270 0.31 22.71 -7.98
C ASN A 270 1.10 21.61 -7.28
N TYR A 271 2.29 21.95 -6.79
CA TYR A 271 3.22 20.97 -6.23
C TYR A 271 3.07 20.88 -4.72
N LEU A 272 3.05 19.63 -4.20
CA LEU A 272 3.11 19.34 -2.77
C LEU A 272 4.40 18.55 -2.50
N TYR A 273 5.35 19.16 -1.82
CA TYR A 273 6.65 18.58 -1.51
C TYR A 273 6.58 17.67 -0.27
N ALA A 274 7.47 16.68 -0.18
CA ALA A 274 7.63 15.81 0.98
C ALA A 274 7.78 16.62 2.29
N SER A 275 8.54 17.70 2.27
CA SER A 275 8.69 18.61 3.41
C SER A 275 7.39 19.29 3.84
N GLU A 276 6.46 19.56 2.93
CA GLU A 276 5.16 20.12 3.28
C GLU A 276 4.25 19.08 3.94
N ILE A 277 4.35 17.80 3.51
CA ILE A 277 3.65 16.68 4.16
C ILE A 277 4.05 16.60 5.64
N SER A 278 5.35 16.58 5.92
CA SER A 278 5.88 16.54 7.29
C SER A 278 5.55 17.79 8.08
N ASN A 279 5.76 19.00 7.51
CA ASN A 279 5.53 20.27 8.20
C ASN A 279 4.06 20.50 8.56
N ASN A 280 3.12 20.00 7.74
CA ASN A 280 1.69 20.07 8.03
C ASN A 280 1.21 18.87 8.85
N ASN A 281 2.09 17.90 9.13
CA ASN A 281 1.78 16.69 9.87
C ASN A 281 0.51 16.01 9.33
N LEU A 282 0.51 15.71 8.01
CA LEU A 282 -0.68 15.21 7.34
C LEU A 282 -1.12 13.86 7.89
N GLY A 283 -2.42 13.74 8.13
CA GLY A 283 -3.08 12.54 8.60
C GLY A 283 -3.23 11.46 7.53
N GLY A 284 -3.93 10.40 7.91
CA GLY A 284 -4.10 9.20 7.11
C GLY A 284 -3.22 8.06 7.62
N LEU A 285 -3.81 6.87 7.78
CA LEU A 285 -3.09 5.75 8.38
C LEU A 285 -2.52 4.80 7.30
N PHE A 286 -3.31 4.45 6.31
CA PHE A 286 -2.95 3.53 5.24
C PHE A 286 -3.06 4.21 3.88
N PHE A 287 -2.04 4.08 3.05
CA PHE A 287 -1.99 4.76 1.76
C PHE A 287 -1.82 3.78 0.61
N ASN A 288 -2.70 3.86 -0.40
CA ASN A 288 -2.50 3.29 -1.71
C ASN A 288 -2.14 4.41 -2.69
N LEU A 289 -0.90 4.37 -3.18
CA LEU A 289 -0.30 5.46 -3.93
C LEU A 289 -0.28 5.10 -5.43
N PHE A 290 -1.30 5.55 -6.17
CA PHE A 290 -1.22 5.58 -7.63
C PHE A 290 -0.44 6.83 -8.05
N ASN A 291 0.87 6.75 -7.86
CA ASN A 291 1.81 7.86 -7.96
C ASN A 291 3.15 7.37 -8.52
N CYS A 292 3.64 7.98 -9.59
CA CYS A 292 4.91 7.59 -10.20
C CYS A 292 6.08 7.76 -9.24
N SER A 293 6.84 6.69 -8.98
CA SER A 293 8.06 6.68 -8.16
C SER A 293 7.90 7.17 -6.71
N ALA A 294 6.67 7.38 -6.22
CA ALA A 294 6.42 7.92 -4.87
C ALA A 294 6.90 6.99 -3.73
N SER A 295 7.18 5.71 -4.04
CA SER A 295 7.73 4.73 -3.10
C SER A 295 9.18 4.32 -3.45
N ARG A 296 9.92 5.17 -4.17
CA ARG A 296 11.32 4.90 -4.54
C ARG A 296 12.24 5.02 -3.32
N PHE A 297 12.27 3.99 -2.52
CA PHE A 297 12.89 3.94 -1.19
C PHE A 297 14.43 4.12 -1.17
N THR A 298 15.08 4.22 -2.31
CA THR A 298 16.52 4.51 -2.43
C THR A 298 16.85 6.00 -2.37
N GLU A 299 15.84 6.85 -2.26
CA GLU A 299 15.97 8.31 -2.14
C GLU A 299 14.82 8.87 -1.31
N GLU A 300 14.85 10.18 -0.99
CA GLU A 300 13.73 10.85 -0.31
C GLU A 300 12.45 10.64 -1.12
N ASN A 301 11.40 10.11 -0.47
CA ASN A 301 10.17 9.74 -1.17
C ASN A 301 8.92 9.99 -0.32
N ILE A 302 7.81 10.20 -1.03
CA ILE A 302 6.50 10.53 -0.47
C ILE A 302 6.00 9.43 0.49
N ALA A 303 6.12 8.16 0.10
CA ALA A 303 5.63 7.05 0.91
C ALA A 303 6.33 6.98 2.26
N MET A 304 7.68 7.05 2.27
CA MET A 304 8.44 7.05 3.51
C MET A 304 8.18 8.31 4.34
N THR A 305 7.91 9.45 3.69
CA THR A 305 7.57 10.71 4.38
C THR A 305 6.25 10.59 5.15
N TYR A 306 5.22 9.92 4.62
CA TYR A 306 4.02 9.63 5.40
C TYR A 306 4.35 8.76 6.62
N LEU A 307 5.24 7.77 6.47
CA LEU A 307 5.55 6.82 7.53
C LEU A 307 6.44 7.40 8.64
N THR A 308 7.49 8.15 8.28
CA THR A 308 8.51 8.60 9.24
C THR A 308 8.52 10.09 9.48
N GLY A 309 7.78 10.86 8.69
CA GLY A 309 7.71 12.31 8.76
C GLY A 309 6.39 12.86 9.33
N THR A 310 5.41 11.99 9.65
CA THR A 310 4.12 12.39 10.25
C THR A 310 3.80 11.54 11.47
N ASP A 311 2.86 12.01 12.30
CA ASP A 311 2.39 11.28 13.50
C ASP A 311 1.38 10.16 13.17
N TYR A 312 1.06 9.91 11.89
CA TYR A 312 -0.09 9.08 11.50
C TYR A 312 0.27 7.88 10.64
N GLY A 313 0.96 8.05 9.53
CA GLY A 313 1.18 7.00 8.52
C GLY A 313 1.74 5.69 9.07
N LEU A 314 1.12 4.56 8.72
CA LEU A 314 1.44 3.22 9.23
C LEU A 314 1.94 2.27 8.15
N ALA A 315 1.28 2.25 6.99
CA ALA A 315 1.70 1.43 5.87
C ALA A 315 1.29 2.06 4.53
N THR A 316 2.11 1.83 3.52
CA THR A 316 1.85 2.29 2.15
C THR A 316 2.02 1.16 1.15
N THR A 317 1.28 1.21 0.04
CA THR A 317 1.62 0.52 -1.20
C THR A 317 1.77 1.53 -2.32
N GLY A 318 2.77 1.37 -3.16
CA GLY A 318 3.07 2.28 -4.26
C GLY A 318 4.18 1.72 -5.13
N THR A 319 4.73 2.54 -6.01
CA THR A 319 5.73 2.08 -6.97
C THR A 319 7.03 2.88 -6.91
N THR A 320 8.12 2.22 -7.26
CA THR A 320 9.47 2.80 -7.33
C THR A 320 9.82 3.36 -8.71
N LYS A 321 8.92 3.20 -9.68
CA LYS A 321 9.02 3.60 -11.09
C LYS A 321 7.73 4.32 -11.54
N PRO A 322 7.63 4.82 -12.78
CA PRO A 322 6.34 5.22 -13.34
C PRO A 322 5.33 4.07 -13.28
N GLY A 323 4.16 4.30 -12.66
CA GLY A 323 3.13 3.28 -12.47
C GLY A 323 2.30 3.49 -11.21
N GLY A 324 1.69 2.43 -10.70
CA GLY A 324 0.87 2.40 -9.50
C GLY A 324 -0.19 1.31 -9.55
N ASN A 325 -0.87 1.06 -8.45
CA ASN A 325 -1.95 0.09 -8.39
C ASN A 325 -3.26 0.71 -8.89
N TYR A 326 -3.56 0.59 -10.18
CA TYR A 326 -4.81 1.07 -10.77
C TYR A 326 -5.93 0.02 -10.79
N TYR A 327 -5.65 -1.24 -10.38
CA TYR A 327 -6.63 -2.30 -10.14
C TYR A 327 -6.61 -2.79 -8.70
N PRO A 328 -6.99 -1.94 -7.73
CA PRO A 328 -6.86 -2.27 -6.31
C PRO A 328 -8.01 -3.14 -5.77
N LYS A 329 -9.04 -3.48 -6.53
CA LYS A 329 -10.23 -4.19 -6.03
C LYS A 329 -9.88 -5.52 -5.36
N ALA A 330 -8.95 -6.31 -5.92
CA ALA A 330 -8.50 -7.55 -5.29
C ALA A 330 -7.74 -7.28 -3.98
N PHE A 331 -6.92 -6.23 -3.93
CA PHE A 331 -6.23 -5.81 -2.71
C PHE A 331 -7.22 -5.40 -1.62
N HIS A 332 -8.19 -4.54 -1.95
CA HIS A 332 -9.23 -4.10 -1.03
C HIS A 332 -10.14 -5.26 -0.59
N HIS A 333 -10.46 -6.19 -1.50
CA HIS A 333 -11.21 -7.39 -1.17
C HIS A 333 -10.48 -8.25 -0.13
N LEU A 334 -9.18 -8.50 -0.30
CA LEU A 334 -8.37 -9.25 0.66
C LEU A 334 -8.27 -8.52 2.00
N LEU A 335 -8.08 -7.20 2.02
CA LEU A 335 -8.12 -6.40 3.25
C LEU A 335 -9.48 -6.54 3.96
N SER A 336 -10.59 -6.56 3.22
CA SER A 336 -11.94 -6.71 3.79
C SER A 336 -12.19 -8.09 4.43
N GLN A 337 -11.40 -9.08 4.05
CA GLN A 337 -11.40 -10.41 4.68
C GLN A 337 -10.55 -10.49 5.96
N GLY A 338 -9.94 -9.37 6.38
CA GLY A 338 -9.10 -9.30 7.57
C GLY A 338 -7.63 -9.69 7.34
N ASN A 339 -7.21 -9.84 6.08
CA ASN A 339 -5.80 -10.06 5.77
C ASN A 339 -4.96 -8.85 6.15
N THR A 340 -3.71 -9.08 6.54
CA THR A 340 -2.74 -8.02 6.80
C THR A 340 -2.34 -7.30 5.50
N TRP A 341 -1.70 -6.14 5.63
CA TRP A 341 -1.26 -5.35 4.50
C TRP A 341 -0.34 -6.13 3.56
N GLY A 342 0.61 -6.89 4.13
CA GLY A 342 1.53 -7.73 3.36
C GLY A 342 0.84 -8.91 2.68
N GLU A 343 -0.06 -9.60 3.39
CA GLU A 343 -0.85 -10.71 2.84
C GLU A 343 -1.70 -10.23 1.67
N ALA A 344 -2.44 -9.15 1.86
CA ALA A 344 -3.30 -8.58 0.82
C ALA A 344 -2.48 -8.15 -0.41
N PHE A 345 -1.28 -7.56 -0.22
CA PHE A 345 -0.39 -7.21 -1.31
C PHE A 345 0.08 -8.43 -2.08
N ARG A 346 0.58 -9.48 -1.40
CA ARG A 346 1.02 -10.72 -2.06
C ARG A 346 -0.12 -11.37 -2.86
N GLY A 347 -1.31 -11.46 -2.25
CA GLY A 347 -2.48 -12.03 -2.93
C GLY A 347 -2.91 -11.22 -4.15
N TRP A 348 -2.91 -9.90 -4.04
CA TRP A 348 -3.17 -9.01 -5.16
C TRP A 348 -2.12 -9.15 -6.26
N TYR A 349 -0.82 -9.18 -5.90
CA TYR A 349 0.26 -9.27 -6.87
C TYR A 349 0.20 -10.58 -7.64
N ASN A 350 0.02 -11.72 -6.98
CA ASN A 350 -0.12 -13.02 -7.63
C ASN A 350 -1.38 -13.10 -8.52
N HIS A 351 -2.40 -12.31 -8.23
CA HIS A 351 -3.62 -12.26 -9.04
C HIS A 351 -3.50 -11.29 -10.22
N TYR A 352 -2.98 -10.08 -10.00
CA TYR A 352 -2.90 -9.02 -11.03
C TYR A 352 -1.49 -8.56 -11.34
N GLY A 353 -0.61 -8.41 -10.34
CA GLY A 353 0.72 -7.84 -10.50
C GLY A 353 1.58 -8.59 -11.52
N VAL A 354 1.45 -9.90 -11.55
CA VAL A 354 2.16 -10.78 -12.51
C VAL A 354 1.71 -10.63 -13.97
N THR A 355 0.69 -9.84 -14.25
CA THR A 355 0.10 -9.73 -15.59
C THR A 355 0.76 -8.67 -16.46
N ASP A 356 1.46 -7.69 -15.89
CA ASP A 356 2.13 -6.62 -16.63
C ASP A 356 3.36 -6.05 -15.87
N ASP A 357 4.53 -6.60 -16.17
CA ASP A 357 5.81 -6.20 -15.56
C ASP A 357 6.15 -4.74 -15.82
N ARG A 358 5.82 -4.22 -17.03
CA ARG A 358 6.08 -2.82 -17.39
C ARG A 358 5.32 -1.85 -16.49
N TRP A 359 4.27 -2.35 -15.81
CA TRP A 359 3.45 -1.55 -14.93
C TRP A 359 3.71 -1.86 -13.45
N PHE A 360 3.79 -3.15 -13.08
CA PHE A 360 3.73 -3.56 -11.68
C PHE A 360 5.05 -4.02 -11.07
N LEU A 361 6.12 -4.26 -11.86
CA LEU A 361 7.37 -4.81 -11.30
C LEU A 361 8.05 -3.88 -10.28
N GLY A 362 7.74 -2.59 -10.29
CA GLY A 362 8.17 -1.62 -9.29
C GLY A 362 7.26 -1.49 -8.07
N MET A 363 6.18 -2.26 -7.97
CA MET A 363 5.27 -2.17 -6.82
C MET A 363 5.94 -2.71 -5.55
N VAL A 364 5.79 -1.95 -4.47
CA VAL A 364 6.35 -2.26 -3.15
C VAL A 364 5.38 -1.89 -2.05
N ILE A 365 5.60 -2.46 -0.87
CA ILE A 365 4.97 -2.02 0.38
C ILE A 365 6.03 -1.48 1.33
N LEU A 366 5.71 -0.37 1.99
CA LEU A 366 6.56 0.24 3.01
C LEU A 366 5.77 0.35 4.32
N GLY A 367 6.46 0.22 5.44
CA GLY A 367 5.87 0.20 6.77
C GLY A 367 5.54 -1.22 7.25
N ASP A 368 4.75 -1.34 8.30
CA ASP A 368 4.47 -2.62 8.95
C ASP A 368 3.52 -3.50 8.14
N PRO A 369 4.00 -4.61 7.58
CA PRO A 369 3.21 -5.49 6.74
C PRO A 369 2.18 -6.32 7.51
N MET A 370 2.32 -6.40 8.84
CA MET A 370 1.47 -7.22 9.72
C MET A 370 0.25 -6.45 10.25
N LEU A 371 0.08 -5.19 9.86
CA LEU A 371 -1.13 -4.44 10.19
C LEU A 371 -2.30 -4.87 9.32
N ALA A 372 -3.42 -5.15 9.97
CA ALA A 372 -4.72 -5.26 9.31
C ALA A 372 -5.52 -3.96 9.55
N ILE A 373 -6.34 -3.58 8.59
CA ILE A 373 -7.31 -2.51 8.79
C ILE A 373 -8.32 -3.05 9.80
N GLN A 374 -8.35 -2.44 10.97
CA GLN A 374 -9.33 -2.81 11.99
C GLN A 374 -10.67 -2.22 11.59
N PRO A 375 -11.71 -3.05 11.33
CA PRO A 375 -13.05 -2.51 11.25
C PRO A 375 -13.33 -1.85 12.61
N THR A 376 -13.75 -0.62 12.59
CA THR A 376 -14.02 0.10 13.83
C THR A 376 -15.15 -0.62 14.55
N VAL A 377 -14.78 -1.47 15.46
CA VAL A 377 -15.72 -1.95 16.45
C VAL A 377 -16.11 -0.68 17.21
N HIS A 378 -17.35 -0.23 17.05
CA HIS A 378 -17.92 0.73 17.97
C HIS A 378 -17.45 0.31 19.35
N LYS A 379 -16.65 1.17 20.00
CA LYS A 379 -16.22 0.97 21.38
C LYS A 379 -17.53 0.84 22.15
N ILE A 380 -18.03 -0.41 22.26
CA ILE A 380 -19.07 -0.70 23.22
C ILE A 380 -18.39 -0.29 24.51
N MET A 381 -18.70 0.93 24.96
CA MET A 381 -18.37 1.34 26.32
C MET A 381 -18.61 0.07 27.13
N LYS A 382 -17.64 -0.33 27.94
CA LYS A 382 -17.87 -1.33 28.98
C LYS A 382 -18.98 -0.78 29.84
N THR A 383 -20.21 -0.91 29.32
CA THR A 383 -21.40 -0.87 30.17
C THR A 383 -21.20 -2.03 31.12
N ALA A 384 -21.45 -1.75 32.39
CA ALA A 384 -21.42 -2.72 33.47
C ALA A 384 -21.92 -4.09 33.01
N PRO A 385 -21.44 -5.20 33.59
CA PRO A 385 -21.80 -6.52 33.17
C PRO A 385 -23.29 -6.58 32.92
N LEU A 386 -23.69 -6.94 31.71
CA LEU A 386 -25.08 -7.21 31.36
C LEU A 386 -25.55 -8.27 32.36
N THR A 387 -26.34 -7.86 33.34
CA THR A 387 -27.22 -8.79 34.02
C THR A 387 -27.98 -9.49 32.92
N GLN A 388 -27.82 -10.81 32.81
CA GLN A 388 -28.64 -11.60 31.92
C GLN A 388 -30.10 -11.29 32.25
N ILE A 389 -30.72 -10.47 31.42
CA ILE A 389 -32.18 -10.34 31.41
C ILE A 389 -32.61 -11.54 30.61
N GLU A 390 -33.07 -12.60 31.30
CA GLU A 390 -33.77 -13.68 30.62
C GLU A 390 -35.00 -13.05 29.96
N PRO A 391 -35.21 -13.28 28.64
CA PRO A 391 -36.36 -12.72 27.97
C PRO A 391 -37.63 -13.22 28.69
N ASP A 392 -38.58 -12.33 28.92
CA ASP A 392 -39.84 -12.70 29.53
C ASP A 392 -40.61 -13.70 28.65
N GLN A 393 -41.54 -14.40 29.28
CA GLN A 393 -42.31 -15.46 28.62
C GLN A 393 -43.08 -14.95 27.37
N GLU A 394 -43.52 -13.68 27.37
CA GLU A 394 -44.22 -13.03 26.29
C GLU A 394 -43.31 -12.82 25.06
N THR A 395 -42.06 -12.47 25.28
CA THR A 395 -41.05 -12.32 24.22
C THR A 395 -40.66 -13.68 23.60
N ILE A 396 -40.60 -14.75 24.42
CA ILE A 396 -40.36 -16.11 23.93
C ILE A 396 -41.50 -16.60 23.06
N GLU A 397 -42.74 -16.43 23.50
CA GLU A 397 -43.96 -16.83 22.77
C GLU A 397 -44.08 -16.06 21.43
N ALA A 398 -43.74 -14.76 21.39
CA ALA A 398 -43.72 -13.97 20.17
C ALA A 398 -42.65 -14.44 19.16
N LEU A 399 -41.48 -14.83 19.62
CA LEU A 399 -40.41 -15.38 18.77
C LEU A 399 -40.76 -16.77 18.22
N GLU A 400 -41.41 -17.62 19.04
CA GLU A 400 -41.90 -18.93 18.57
C GLU A 400 -43.01 -18.78 17.53
N GLN A 401 -43.88 -17.84 17.66
CA GLN A 401 -44.95 -17.57 16.69
C GLN A 401 -44.40 -17.04 15.36
N LEU A 402 -43.40 -16.16 15.38
CA LEU A 402 -42.65 -15.71 14.19
C LEU A 402 -41.91 -16.85 13.47
N LEU A 403 -41.35 -17.78 14.22
CA LEU A 403 -40.70 -18.97 13.66
C LEU A 403 -41.68 -19.92 12.96
N ILE A 404 -42.89 -20.07 13.52
CA ILE A 404 -43.97 -20.90 12.94
C ILE A 404 -44.52 -20.26 11.64
N GLU A 405 -44.70 -18.95 11.61
CA GLU A 405 -45.12 -18.20 10.40
C GLU A 405 -44.03 -18.28 9.30
N PHE A 406 -42.74 -18.20 9.65
CA PHE A 406 -41.64 -18.33 8.69
C PHE A 406 -41.49 -19.74 8.10
N GLN A 407 -41.86 -20.77 8.88
CA GLN A 407 -41.85 -22.15 8.41
C GLN A 407 -43.10 -22.49 7.58
N GLY A 408 -44.24 -21.86 7.88
CA GLY A 408 -45.49 -22.03 7.11
C GLY A 408 -45.42 -21.39 5.72
N SER A 409 -44.72 -20.28 5.54
CA SER A 409 -44.60 -19.59 4.26
C SER A 409 -43.64 -20.26 3.24
N LYS A 410 -42.92 -21.29 3.63
CA LYS A 410 -42.02 -22.08 2.74
C LYS A 410 -42.70 -23.32 2.13
N LEU A 411 -44.00 -23.55 2.39
CA LEU A 411 -44.71 -24.71 1.88
C LEU A 411 -45.73 -24.37 0.78
N GLU A 412 -45.80 -23.10 0.32
CA GLU A 412 -46.61 -22.68 -0.82
C GLU A 412 -45.80 -21.94 -1.87
N LEU A 413 -44.77 -22.59 -2.46
CA LEU A 413 -44.17 -22.21 -3.75
C LEU A 413 -43.73 -23.47 -4.49
#